data_34c18e0b3d8657c28313020da0318e9b
#
_entry.id   34c18e0b3d8657c28313020da0318e9b
#
_cell.length_a   1.000
_cell.length_b   1.000
_cell.length_c   1.000
_cell.angle_alpha   90.00
_cell.angle_beta   90.00
_cell.angle_gamma   90.00
#
_symmetry.space_group_name_H-M   'P 1'
#
loop_
_entity.id
_entity.type
_entity.pdbx_description
1 polymer ?
#
loop_
_entity_poly.entity_id
_entity_poly.type
_entity_poly.pdbx_seq_one_letter_code
_entity_poly.pdbx_strand_id
1 'polypeptide(L)'
;MLDNQSRITLWQTEPAALLYAQMLQGCLREYAGLEVPFTRGKPRAGDAVLTVDTALPQNRYTLSIMPECITLKAGSDEALCNGVQTLCQYIEQHGAVLPALEIEDWPDLANRGYYHDCSRGRVPKLDYLKQVADILCRYKINQWQLYIEHTYLFRDLSEAWREDTPLTAQEIMELDDYCAVRHIELVPSLSTFGHMYRILSTKTCCDLCELPDSEKIPFSYTYAGNHHTLNVSNPDALGFVKGLIDEYRPLFRSSKFNICDDETFDLGKGRSKALAEEQSERSLYLSHVKALCEYLVAQGVTPQFWGDIMWRFPESCAELPKETICLNWGYLPHQRENEIRDIAASGITQYA
;
A
#
# COMPACT_ATOMS: atom_id res chain seq x y z
N MET A 1 18.11 33.84 4.78
CA MET A 1 16.81 34.20 4.24
C MET A 1 16.85 33.90 2.76
N LEU A 2 15.90 33.11 2.25
CA LEU A 2 15.83 32.82 0.80
C LEU A 2 15.28 34.05 0.08
N ASP A 3 15.80 34.34 -1.10
CA ASP A 3 15.39 35.41 -1.99
C ASP A 3 15.54 34.99 -3.47
N ASN A 4 15.29 35.89 -4.40
CA ASN A 4 15.40 35.61 -5.83
C ASN A 4 16.87 35.43 -6.33
N GLN A 5 17.89 35.60 -5.48
CA GLN A 5 19.29 35.30 -5.78
C GLN A 5 19.71 33.93 -5.28
N SER A 6 18.89 33.31 -4.45
CA SER A 6 19.07 31.94 -3.91
C SER A 6 18.95 30.90 -5.01
N ARG A 7 19.59 29.74 -4.77
CA ARG A 7 19.47 28.58 -5.66
C ARG A 7 19.21 27.33 -4.83
N ILE A 8 18.52 26.35 -5.39
CA ILE A 8 18.49 24.99 -4.88
C ILE A 8 19.72 24.26 -5.47
N THR A 9 20.70 23.91 -4.64
CA THR A 9 21.94 23.29 -5.07
C THR A 9 21.97 21.81 -4.75
N LEU A 10 22.03 20.97 -5.78
CA LEU A 10 22.24 19.52 -5.67
C LEU A 10 23.75 19.24 -5.56
N TRP A 11 24.18 18.79 -4.37
CA TRP A 11 25.57 18.51 -4.05
C TRP A 11 25.76 17.05 -3.67
N GLN A 12 26.53 16.29 -4.45
CA GLN A 12 26.78 14.86 -4.19
C GLN A 12 25.48 14.04 -4.06
N THR A 13 24.53 14.23 -4.98
CA THR A 13 23.24 13.57 -4.99
C THR A 13 23.09 12.66 -6.21
N GLU A 14 22.20 11.67 -6.09
CA GLU A 14 21.75 10.84 -7.20
C GLU A 14 20.82 11.62 -8.17
N PRO A 15 20.61 11.13 -9.40
CA PRO A 15 19.72 11.78 -10.37
C PRO A 15 18.29 12.02 -9.86
N ALA A 16 17.74 11.14 -9.01
CA ALA A 16 16.39 11.25 -8.44
C ALA A 16 16.22 12.52 -7.59
N ALA A 17 17.28 13.07 -7.01
CA ALA A 17 17.23 14.31 -6.24
C ALA A 17 16.74 15.52 -7.03
N LEU A 18 16.72 15.47 -8.38
CA LEU A 18 16.09 16.50 -9.20
C LEU A 18 14.58 16.62 -8.91
N LEU A 19 13.89 15.51 -8.71
CA LEU A 19 12.48 15.53 -8.31
C LEU A 19 12.28 16.24 -6.97
N TYR A 20 13.15 16.02 -5.99
CA TYR A 20 13.04 16.66 -4.68
C TYR A 20 13.36 18.17 -4.75
N ALA A 21 14.30 18.56 -5.60
CA ALA A 21 14.52 19.98 -5.91
C ALA A 21 13.29 20.63 -6.57
N GLN A 22 12.60 19.91 -7.46
CA GLN A 22 11.35 20.39 -8.08
C GLN A 22 10.22 20.50 -7.04
N MET A 23 10.09 19.55 -6.12
CA MET A 23 9.14 19.62 -5.01
C MET A 23 9.41 20.86 -4.13
N LEU A 24 10.67 21.08 -3.75
CA LEU A 24 11.08 22.25 -2.97
C LEU A 24 10.84 23.57 -3.74
N GLN A 25 11.14 23.62 -5.03
CA GLN A 25 10.88 24.78 -5.87
C GLN A 25 9.38 25.10 -5.95
N GLY A 26 8.54 24.07 -6.13
CA GLY A 26 7.08 24.20 -6.12
C GLY A 26 6.57 24.78 -4.81
N CYS A 27 7.07 24.26 -3.69
CA CYS A 27 6.74 24.76 -2.36
C CYS A 27 7.17 26.22 -2.14
N LEU A 28 8.38 26.59 -2.56
CA LEU A 28 8.86 27.97 -2.47
C LEU A 28 8.03 28.93 -3.31
N ARG A 29 7.61 28.50 -4.50
CA ARG A 29 6.71 29.28 -5.34
C ARG A 29 5.35 29.52 -4.68
N GLU A 30 4.75 28.43 -4.17
CA GLU A 30 3.40 28.46 -3.62
C GLU A 30 3.31 29.24 -2.31
N TYR A 31 4.21 28.97 -1.36
CA TYR A 31 4.10 29.49 0.00
C TYR A 31 5.01 30.66 0.32
N ALA A 32 6.09 30.85 -0.47
CA ALA A 32 7.01 31.96 -0.26
C ALA A 32 6.99 33.00 -1.40
N GLY A 33 6.32 32.71 -2.54
CA GLY A 33 6.30 33.60 -3.71
C GLY A 33 7.67 33.72 -4.41
N LEU A 34 8.55 32.71 -4.25
CA LEU A 34 9.93 32.76 -4.76
C LEU A 34 10.10 31.80 -5.95
N GLU A 35 10.67 32.30 -7.04
CA GLU A 35 11.12 31.50 -8.18
C GLU A 35 12.62 31.24 -8.05
N VAL A 36 12.98 30.13 -7.40
CA VAL A 36 14.36 29.78 -7.08
C VAL A 36 14.86 28.74 -8.08
N PRO A 37 15.91 29.04 -8.88
CA PRO A 37 16.47 28.08 -9.82
C PRO A 37 17.25 26.98 -9.10
N PHE A 38 17.37 25.82 -9.72
CA PHE A 38 18.23 24.75 -9.21
C PHE A 38 19.48 24.57 -10.07
N THR A 39 20.54 24.08 -9.44
CA THR A 39 21.85 23.85 -10.06
C THR A 39 22.52 22.59 -9.47
N ARG A 40 23.55 22.11 -10.14
CA ARG A 40 24.48 21.11 -9.60
C ARG A 40 25.84 21.73 -9.40
N GLY A 41 26.53 21.32 -8.33
CA GLY A 41 27.89 21.73 -8.09
C GLY A 41 28.13 22.28 -6.69
N LYS A 42 29.25 23.00 -6.51
CA LYS A 42 29.68 23.50 -5.20
C LYS A 42 28.69 24.56 -4.66
N PRO A 43 28.19 24.40 -3.42
CA PRO A 43 27.33 25.36 -2.76
C PRO A 43 28.00 26.73 -2.57
N ARG A 44 27.18 27.76 -2.51
CA ARG A 44 27.59 29.12 -2.11
C ARG A 44 26.64 29.69 -1.05
N ALA A 45 27.02 30.77 -0.43
CA ALA A 45 26.15 31.51 0.50
C ALA A 45 24.79 31.86 -0.17
N GLY A 46 23.70 31.72 0.55
CA GLY A 46 22.34 31.94 0.08
C GLY A 46 21.68 30.75 -0.59
N ASP A 47 22.39 29.64 -0.82
CA ASP A 47 21.83 28.44 -1.42
C ASP A 47 20.97 27.61 -0.43
N ALA A 48 19.95 26.92 -0.93
CA ALA A 48 19.35 25.77 -0.28
C ALA A 48 20.05 24.51 -0.82
N VAL A 49 20.86 23.89 0.01
CA VAL A 49 21.74 22.75 -0.37
C VAL A 49 21.07 21.43 -0.03
N LEU A 50 20.91 20.59 -1.03
CA LEU A 50 20.48 19.20 -0.87
C LEU A 50 21.69 18.29 -1.12
N THR A 51 22.04 17.43 -0.14
CA THR A 51 23.21 16.56 -0.25
C THR A 51 22.98 15.20 0.41
N VAL A 52 23.57 14.16 -0.18
CA VAL A 52 23.67 12.83 0.45
C VAL A 52 25.03 12.69 1.09
N ASP A 53 25.05 12.30 2.37
CA ASP A 53 26.24 12.02 3.16
C ASP A 53 26.17 10.60 3.71
N THR A 54 26.87 9.68 3.08
CA THR A 54 26.86 8.25 3.44
C THR A 54 27.50 7.95 4.82
N ALA A 55 28.07 8.96 5.51
CA ALA A 55 28.49 8.83 6.88
C ALA A 55 27.31 8.86 7.88
N LEU A 56 26.16 9.40 7.45
CA LEU A 56 24.92 9.34 8.22
C LEU A 56 24.25 7.96 8.08
N PRO A 57 23.50 7.51 9.11
CA PRO A 57 22.61 6.34 8.95
C PRO A 57 21.65 6.51 7.78
N GLN A 58 21.37 5.44 7.04
CA GLN A 58 20.57 5.48 5.79
C GLN A 58 19.20 6.13 5.94
N ASN A 59 18.54 5.94 7.09
CA ASN A 59 17.19 6.47 7.33
C ASN A 59 17.17 7.89 7.94
N ARG A 60 18.35 8.51 8.17
CA ARG A 60 18.49 9.78 8.90
C ARG A 60 18.76 10.95 7.98
N TYR A 61 18.22 12.10 8.34
CA TYR A 61 18.59 13.38 7.74
C TYR A 61 18.81 14.46 8.82
N THR A 62 19.55 15.50 8.45
CA THR A 62 19.72 16.72 9.24
C THR A 62 19.35 17.92 8.38
N LEU A 63 18.57 18.84 8.93
CA LEU A 63 18.20 20.11 8.31
C LEU A 63 18.69 21.26 9.18
N SER A 64 19.56 22.08 8.61
CA SER A 64 20.06 23.30 9.25
C SER A 64 19.62 24.52 8.45
N ILE A 65 18.93 25.44 9.10
CA ILE A 65 18.50 26.72 8.53
C ILE A 65 19.24 27.82 9.27
N MET A 66 20.21 28.44 8.59
CA MET A 66 21.04 29.52 9.11
C MET A 66 20.92 30.75 8.20
N PRO A 67 21.31 31.95 8.68
CA PRO A 67 21.25 33.15 7.86
C PRO A 67 22.00 33.05 6.53
N GLU A 68 23.08 32.28 6.51
CA GLU A 68 24.01 32.14 5.39
C GLU A 68 23.53 31.10 4.37
N CYS A 69 22.83 30.06 4.80
CA CYS A 69 22.36 28.98 3.90
C CYS A 69 21.35 28.08 4.60
N ILE A 70 20.62 27.31 3.79
CA ILE A 70 19.85 26.14 4.22
C ILE A 70 20.63 24.92 3.79
N THR A 71 20.85 23.95 4.71
CA THR A 71 21.56 22.72 4.39
C THR A 71 20.73 21.52 4.83
N LEU A 72 20.37 20.68 3.88
CA LEU A 72 19.73 19.39 4.11
C LEU A 72 20.71 18.28 3.73
N LYS A 73 21.17 17.49 4.72
CA LYS A 73 22.04 16.33 4.55
C LYS A 73 21.25 15.07 4.91
N ALA A 74 21.41 14.02 4.13
CA ALA A 74 20.71 12.76 4.36
C ALA A 74 21.61 11.56 4.11
N GLY A 75 21.40 10.45 4.83
CA GLY A 75 22.16 9.21 4.68
C GLY A 75 21.77 8.40 3.44
N SER A 76 20.61 8.69 2.85
CA SER A 76 20.14 8.07 1.62
C SER A 76 19.26 9.02 0.82
N ASP A 77 18.88 8.57 -0.37
CA ASP A 77 17.96 9.29 -1.25
C ASP A 77 16.52 9.35 -0.65
N GLU A 78 16.05 8.27 -0.01
CA GLU A 78 14.79 8.25 0.74
C GLU A 78 14.80 9.26 1.90
N ALA A 79 15.86 9.27 2.69
CA ALA A 79 16.00 10.21 3.79
C ALA A 79 16.08 11.66 3.29
N LEU A 80 16.68 11.91 2.12
CA LEU A 80 16.71 13.21 1.47
C LEU A 80 15.30 13.66 1.05
N CYS A 81 14.52 12.78 0.46
CA CYS A 81 13.11 13.02 0.13
C CYS A 81 12.32 13.42 1.39
N ASN A 82 12.45 12.64 2.47
CA ASN A 82 11.81 12.91 3.76
C ASN A 82 12.19 14.28 4.35
N GLY A 83 13.46 14.63 4.26
CA GLY A 83 13.97 15.92 4.72
C GLY A 83 13.44 17.09 3.90
N VAL A 84 13.30 16.93 2.57
CA VAL A 84 12.66 17.92 1.70
C VAL A 84 11.20 18.13 2.10
N GLN A 85 10.46 17.07 2.42
CA GLN A 85 9.08 17.21 2.90
C GLN A 85 9.01 18.01 4.22
N THR A 86 9.95 17.79 5.14
CA THR A 86 10.04 18.59 6.37
C THR A 86 10.33 20.06 6.09
N LEU A 87 11.27 20.36 5.20
CA LEU A 87 11.57 21.72 4.79
C LEU A 87 10.36 22.38 4.11
N CYS A 88 9.66 21.66 3.23
CA CYS A 88 8.44 22.16 2.59
C CYS A 88 7.35 22.49 3.62
N GLN A 89 7.12 21.64 4.62
CA GLN A 89 6.15 21.91 5.68
C GLN A 89 6.56 23.12 6.53
N TYR A 90 7.85 23.34 6.72
CA TYR A 90 8.34 24.51 7.44
C TYR A 90 8.16 25.81 6.64
N ILE A 91 8.41 25.77 5.32
CA ILE A 91 8.18 26.90 4.41
C ILE A 91 6.68 27.25 4.34
N GLU A 92 5.81 26.24 4.30
CA GLU A 92 4.35 26.47 4.32
C GLU A 92 3.89 27.27 5.54
N GLN A 93 4.51 27.03 6.71
CA GLN A 93 4.15 27.70 7.96
C GLN A 93 4.74 29.11 8.09
N HIS A 94 5.90 29.37 7.47
CA HIS A 94 6.68 30.59 7.70
C HIS A 94 6.86 31.48 6.45
N GLY A 95 6.53 30.99 5.26
CA GLY A 95 6.75 31.69 4.00
C GLY A 95 8.24 31.89 3.70
N ALA A 96 8.61 33.07 3.18
CA ALA A 96 9.97 33.39 2.76
C ALA A 96 10.93 33.68 3.93
N VAL A 97 10.43 33.98 5.13
CA VAL A 97 11.24 34.34 6.31
C VAL A 97 11.28 33.18 7.28
N LEU A 98 12.25 32.30 7.07
CA LEU A 98 12.43 31.10 7.89
C LEU A 98 13.21 31.43 9.16
N PRO A 99 12.68 31.16 10.36
CA PRO A 99 13.48 31.17 11.60
C PRO A 99 14.64 30.18 11.52
N ALA A 100 15.77 30.56 12.12
CA ALA A 100 16.92 29.64 12.23
C ALA A 100 16.56 28.44 13.10
N LEU A 101 16.92 27.24 12.63
CA LEU A 101 16.72 26.00 13.39
C LEU A 101 17.71 24.91 12.94
N GLU A 102 17.83 23.88 13.78
CA GLU A 102 18.47 22.62 13.46
C GLU A 102 17.51 21.46 13.78
N ILE A 103 17.36 20.54 12.85
CA ILE A 103 16.56 19.30 12.99
C ILE A 103 17.47 18.13 12.67
N GLU A 104 17.40 17.08 13.48
CA GLU A 104 17.84 15.74 13.16
C GLU A 104 16.64 14.82 13.31
N ASP A 105 16.32 14.04 12.27
CA ASP A 105 15.10 13.25 12.26
C ASP A 105 15.26 11.93 11.47
N TRP A 106 14.48 10.94 11.87
CA TRP A 106 14.39 9.62 11.25
C TRP A 106 13.03 8.97 11.59
N PRO A 107 12.53 8.04 10.78
CA PRO A 107 11.29 7.34 11.09
C PRO A 107 11.49 6.32 12.23
N ASP A 108 10.65 6.37 13.26
CA ASP A 108 10.61 5.37 14.33
C ASP A 108 10.00 4.04 13.86
N LEU A 109 9.07 4.09 12.90
CA LEU A 109 8.44 2.92 12.30
C LEU A 109 8.99 2.69 10.89
N ALA A 110 9.50 1.49 10.64
CA ALA A 110 10.04 1.12 9.33
C ALA A 110 8.96 1.12 8.24
N ASN A 111 7.76 0.61 8.57
CA ASN A 111 6.62 0.58 7.66
C ASN A 111 5.55 1.57 8.15
N ARG A 112 5.19 2.49 7.27
CA ARG A 112 4.14 3.49 7.49
C ARG A 112 3.19 3.39 6.32
N GLY A 113 2.09 2.64 6.54
CA GLY A 113 1.20 2.21 5.48
C GLY A 113 -0.07 3.04 5.36
N TYR A 114 -0.59 3.11 4.14
CA TYR A 114 -1.93 3.57 3.83
C TYR A 114 -2.65 2.52 2.99
N TYR A 115 -3.90 2.21 3.33
CA TYR A 115 -4.75 1.29 2.61
C TYR A 115 -5.87 2.04 1.90
N HIS A 116 -6.02 1.85 0.59
CA HIS A 116 -6.96 2.59 -0.23
C HIS A 116 -7.93 1.64 -0.93
N ASP A 117 -9.19 1.76 -0.58
CA ASP A 117 -10.27 1.02 -1.24
C ASP A 117 -10.58 1.63 -2.61
N CYS A 118 -10.29 0.87 -3.66
CA CYS A 118 -10.53 1.24 -5.06
C CYS A 118 -11.75 0.49 -5.65
N SER A 119 -12.54 -0.22 -4.83
CA SER A 119 -13.65 -1.06 -5.30
C SER A 119 -15.00 -0.62 -4.79
N ARG A 120 -15.10 -0.30 -3.49
CA ARG A 120 -16.39 0.00 -2.87
C ARG A 120 -16.76 1.48 -3.02
N GLY A 121 -17.82 1.74 -3.78
CA GLY A 121 -18.36 3.08 -4.01
C GLY A 121 -17.87 3.76 -5.28
N ARG A 122 -16.58 3.77 -5.58
CA ARG A 122 -16.01 4.32 -6.82
C ARG A 122 -14.60 3.83 -7.09
N VAL A 123 -14.22 3.83 -8.36
CA VAL A 123 -12.83 3.62 -8.80
C VAL A 123 -12.18 4.99 -8.99
N PRO A 124 -11.09 5.32 -8.31
CA PRO A 124 -10.40 6.60 -8.47
C PRO A 124 -9.66 6.65 -9.81
N LYS A 125 -9.61 7.84 -10.43
CA LYS A 125 -8.82 8.09 -11.65
C LYS A 125 -7.33 8.17 -11.31
N LEU A 126 -6.48 7.83 -12.26
CA LEU A 126 -5.02 7.87 -12.11
C LEU A 126 -4.49 9.23 -11.61
N ASP A 127 -5.00 10.35 -12.15
CA ASP A 127 -4.56 11.69 -11.71
C ASP A 127 -4.86 11.94 -10.23
N TYR A 128 -6.01 11.44 -9.73
CA TYR A 128 -6.32 11.53 -8.31
C TYR A 128 -5.41 10.62 -7.47
N LEU A 129 -5.12 9.40 -7.95
CA LEU A 129 -4.18 8.51 -7.27
C LEU A 129 -2.78 9.12 -7.18
N LYS A 130 -2.31 9.82 -8.23
CA LYS A 130 -1.05 10.56 -8.18
C LYS A 130 -1.06 11.70 -7.14
N GLN A 131 -2.18 12.42 -7.01
CA GLN A 131 -2.34 13.42 -5.95
C GLN A 131 -2.28 12.79 -4.54
N VAL A 132 -2.90 11.61 -4.37
CA VAL A 132 -2.79 10.84 -3.13
C VAL A 132 -1.34 10.45 -2.86
N ALA A 133 -0.59 9.98 -3.87
CA ALA A 133 0.84 9.68 -3.73
C ALA A 133 1.67 10.89 -3.29
N ASP A 134 1.37 12.09 -3.81
CA ASP A 134 2.03 13.33 -3.38
C ASP A 134 1.72 13.64 -1.90
N ILE A 135 0.47 13.45 -1.46
CA ILE A 135 0.08 13.62 -0.06
C ILE A 135 0.79 12.58 0.83
N LEU A 136 0.82 11.32 0.42
CA LEU A 136 1.50 10.25 1.16
C LEU A 136 3.00 10.54 1.30
N CYS A 137 3.65 10.97 0.22
CA CYS A 137 5.06 11.42 0.23
C CYS A 137 5.26 12.57 1.21
N ARG A 138 4.38 13.57 1.20
CA ARG A 138 4.42 14.72 2.12
C ARG A 138 4.41 14.30 3.59
N TYR A 139 3.64 13.26 3.93
CA TYR A 139 3.56 12.72 5.28
C TYR A 139 4.52 11.54 5.55
N LYS A 140 5.49 11.32 4.64
CA LYS A 140 6.54 10.28 4.77
C LYS A 140 5.97 8.86 4.88
N ILE A 141 4.80 8.61 4.30
CA ILE A 141 4.22 7.28 4.16
C ILE A 141 5.02 6.54 3.08
N ASN A 142 5.48 5.33 3.38
CA ASN A 142 6.36 4.56 2.49
C ASN A 142 5.78 3.25 1.99
N GLN A 143 4.52 2.95 2.33
CA GLN A 143 3.81 1.80 1.80
C GLN A 143 2.36 2.17 1.51
N TRP A 144 1.89 1.81 0.32
CA TRP A 144 0.51 2.07 -0.10
C TRP A 144 -0.08 0.81 -0.69
N GLN A 145 -1.22 0.33 -0.16
CA GLN A 145 -1.95 -0.81 -0.69
C GLN A 145 -3.19 -0.32 -1.45
N LEU A 146 -3.35 -0.78 -2.70
CA LEU A 146 -4.55 -0.57 -3.50
C LEU A 146 -5.45 -1.81 -3.36
N TYR A 147 -6.58 -1.65 -2.70
CA TYR A 147 -7.55 -2.72 -2.55
C TYR A 147 -8.44 -2.83 -3.76
N ILE A 148 -8.44 -4.01 -4.38
CA ILE A 148 -9.22 -4.36 -5.55
C ILE A 148 -10.06 -5.61 -5.24
N GLU A 149 -11.34 -5.57 -5.63
CA GLU A 149 -12.21 -6.75 -5.72
C GLU A 149 -12.35 -7.17 -7.19
N HIS A 150 -13.01 -6.35 -8.01
CA HIS A 150 -13.30 -6.58 -9.43
C HIS A 150 -12.88 -5.39 -10.32
N THR A 151 -12.36 -4.33 -9.74
CA THR A 151 -12.13 -3.02 -10.35
C THR A 151 -10.75 -2.86 -11.00
N TYR A 152 -10.14 -3.96 -11.35
CA TYR A 152 -9.06 -4.05 -12.33
C TYR A 152 -9.60 -4.70 -13.61
N LEU A 153 -9.04 -4.33 -14.76
CA LEU A 153 -9.48 -4.80 -16.09
C LEU A 153 -9.01 -6.24 -16.35
N PHE A 154 -9.41 -7.19 -15.51
CA PHE A 154 -9.10 -8.61 -15.69
C PHE A 154 -9.62 -9.11 -17.02
N ARG A 155 -8.76 -9.85 -17.77
CA ARG A 155 -9.02 -10.29 -19.13
C ARG A 155 -10.33 -11.05 -19.29
N ASP A 156 -10.60 -12.00 -18.41
CA ASP A 156 -11.70 -12.94 -18.54
C ASP A 156 -12.90 -12.65 -17.61
N LEU A 157 -12.91 -11.48 -16.95
CA LEU A 157 -13.94 -11.06 -15.99
C LEU A 157 -14.80 -9.89 -16.47
N SER A 158 -15.02 -9.75 -17.78
CA SER A 158 -15.78 -8.62 -18.33
C SER A 158 -17.22 -8.51 -17.79
N GLU A 159 -17.83 -9.61 -17.38
CA GLU A 159 -19.15 -9.59 -16.73
C GLU A 159 -19.10 -8.87 -15.37
N ALA A 160 -17.98 -8.94 -14.64
CA ALA A 160 -17.85 -8.33 -13.33
C ALA A 160 -17.58 -6.83 -13.38
N TRP A 161 -16.76 -6.36 -14.35
CA TRP A 161 -16.28 -4.98 -14.37
C TRP A 161 -16.90 -4.09 -15.47
N ARG A 162 -17.65 -4.64 -16.46
CA ARG A 162 -18.13 -3.88 -17.63
C ARG A 162 -19.07 -2.69 -17.31
N GLU A 163 -19.66 -2.65 -16.12
CA GLU A 163 -20.53 -1.56 -15.66
C GLU A 163 -19.78 -0.55 -14.78
N ASP A 164 -18.49 -0.80 -14.55
CA ASP A 164 -17.60 0.05 -13.77
C ASP A 164 -16.53 0.71 -14.65
N THR A 165 -15.60 1.42 -14.05
CA THR A 165 -14.44 2.02 -14.72
C THR A 165 -13.16 1.43 -14.11
N PRO A 166 -12.84 0.16 -14.40
CA PRO A 166 -11.72 -0.54 -13.78
C PRO A 166 -10.38 0.12 -14.14
N LEU A 167 -9.42 0.02 -13.23
CA LEU A 167 -8.03 0.41 -13.50
C LEU A 167 -7.42 -0.53 -14.54
N THR A 168 -6.68 0.05 -15.46
CA THR A 168 -5.93 -0.67 -16.50
C THR A 168 -4.53 -1.05 -16.01
N ALA A 169 -3.91 -2.05 -16.65
CA ALA A 169 -2.52 -2.41 -16.39
C ALA A 169 -1.57 -1.24 -16.58
N GLN A 170 -1.80 -0.41 -17.61
CA GLN A 170 -0.99 0.78 -17.88
C GLN A 170 -1.08 1.79 -16.73
N GLU A 171 -2.31 2.08 -16.24
CA GLU A 171 -2.50 3.03 -15.13
C GLU A 171 -1.85 2.56 -13.83
N ILE A 172 -1.92 1.26 -13.55
CA ILE A 172 -1.26 0.68 -12.36
C ILE A 172 0.26 0.78 -12.46
N MET A 173 0.86 0.39 -13.59
CA MET A 173 2.31 0.50 -13.79
C MET A 173 2.78 1.94 -13.74
N GLU A 174 2.02 2.88 -14.32
CA GLU A 174 2.34 4.31 -14.26
C GLU A 174 2.24 4.86 -12.83
N LEU A 175 1.28 4.38 -12.04
CA LEU A 175 1.17 4.73 -10.62
C LEU A 175 2.32 4.13 -9.80
N ASP A 176 2.71 2.89 -10.09
CA ASP A 176 3.83 2.22 -9.43
C ASP A 176 5.16 2.96 -9.69
N ASP A 177 5.41 3.38 -10.93
CA ASP A 177 6.54 4.24 -11.30
C ASP A 177 6.50 5.58 -10.54
N TYR A 178 5.32 6.20 -10.45
CA TYR A 178 5.11 7.47 -9.77
C TYR A 178 5.36 7.38 -8.27
N CYS A 179 4.96 6.27 -7.65
CA CYS A 179 5.19 5.96 -6.24
C CYS A 179 6.67 5.67 -5.97
N ALA A 180 7.33 4.88 -6.82
CA ALA A 180 8.71 4.44 -6.63
C ALA A 180 9.70 5.61 -6.48
N VAL A 181 9.57 6.65 -7.31
CA VAL A 181 10.43 7.86 -7.22
C VAL A 181 10.11 8.74 -6.01
N ARG A 182 9.06 8.43 -5.25
CA ARG A 182 8.65 9.06 -3.99
C ARG A 182 8.95 8.19 -2.77
N HIS A 183 9.64 7.07 -2.97
CA HIS A 183 9.92 6.05 -1.96
C HIS A 183 8.66 5.47 -1.31
N ILE A 184 7.60 5.31 -2.10
CA ILE A 184 6.37 4.65 -1.71
C ILE A 184 6.32 3.30 -2.41
N GLU A 185 6.34 2.21 -1.64
CA GLU A 185 6.10 0.86 -2.16
C GLU A 185 4.60 0.69 -2.42
N LEU A 186 4.21 0.58 -3.70
CA LEU A 186 2.84 0.28 -4.07
C LEU A 186 2.62 -1.24 -3.99
N VAL A 187 1.81 -1.68 -3.03
CA VAL A 187 1.57 -3.11 -2.76
C VAL A 187 0.23 -3.53 -3.36
N PRO A 188 0.19 -4.57 -4.21
CA PRO A 188 -1.07 -5.14 -4.69
C PRO A 188 -1.87 -5.74 -3.54
N SER A 189 -3.17 -5.45 -3.49
CA SER A 189 -4.12 -6.01 -2.53
C SER A 189 -5.37 -6.44 -3.29
N LEU A 190 -5.64 -7.74 -3.31
CA LEU A 190 -6.71 -8.36 -4.09
C LEU A 190 -7.54 -9.29 -3.22
N SER A 191 -8.86 -9.14 -3.26
CA SER A 191 -9.77 -10.12 -2.65
C SER A 191 -9.67 -11.46 -3.34
N THR A 192 -9.31 -12.49 -2.57
CA THR A 192 -9.08 -13.84 -3.09
C THR A 192 -9.91 -14.92 -2.41
N PHE A 193 -10.68 -14.57 -1.37
CA PHE A 193 -11.54 -15.50 -0.65
C PHE A 193 -12.89 -14.88 -0.26
N GLY A 194 -12.92 -13.90 0.66
CA GLY A 194 -14.08 -13.04 0.94
C GLY A 194 -14.17 -11.89 -0.07
N HIS A 195 -15.24 -11.09 0.02
CA HIS A 195 -15.44 -9.87 -0.79
C HIS A 195 -15.41 -10.04 -2.32
N MET A 196 -15.61 -11.25 -2.82
CA MET A 196 -15.60 -11.54 -4.26
C MET A 196 -17.01 -11.44 -4.89
N TYR A 197 -17.95 -10.77 -4.24
CA TYR A 197 -19.37 -10.73 -4.65
C TYR A 197 -19.56 -10.41 -6.13
N ARG A 198 -18.95 -9.34 -6.65
CA ARG A 198 -19.13 -8.91 -8.05
C ARG A 198 -18.64 -9.95 -9.06
N ILE A 199 -17.58 -10.67 -8.71
CA ILE A 199 -17.04 -11.75 -9.54
C ILE A 199 -17.94 -12.96 -9.43
N LEU A 200 -18.28 -13.38 -8.21
CA LEU A 200 -19.03 -14.61 -7.93
C LEU A 200 -20.53 -14.51 -8.28
N SER A 201 -21.05 -13.31 -8.53
CA SER A 201 -22.43 -13.09 -9.02
C SER A 201 -22.55 -13.09 -10.55
N THR A 202 -21.44 -13.23 -11.28
CA THR A 202 -21.50 -13.38 -12.74
C THR A 202 -21.95 -14.79 -13.14
N LYS A 203 -22.54 -14.92 -14.33
CA LYS A 203 -22.93 -16.24 -14.87
C LYS A 203 -21.72 -17.16 -15.08
N THR A 204 -20.58 -16.57 -15.40
CA THR A 204 -19.34 -17.31 -15.65
C THR A 204 -18.74 -17.87 -14.35
N CYS A 205 -18.88 -17.16 -13.21
CA CYS A 205 -18.20 -17.52 -11.97
C CYS A 205 -19.15 -17.96 -10.83
N CYS A 206 -20.49 -17.99 -11.03
CA CYS A 206 -21.43 -18.32 -9.96
C CYS A 206 -21.26 -19.73 -9.37
N ASP A 207 -20.68 -20.67 -10.11
CA ASP A 207 -20.37 -22.01 -9.60
C ASP A 207 -19.18 -22.02 -8.62
N LEU A 208 -18.37 -20.95 -8.60
CA LEU A 208 -17.30 -20.74 -7.64
C LEU A 208 -17.79 -20.05 -6.35
N CYS A 209 -19.05 -19.62 -6.28
CA CYS A 209 -19.61 -19.02 -5.07
C CYS A 209 -19.96 -20.10 -4.04
N GLU A 210 -19.67 -19.84 -2.76
CA GLU A 210 -20.02 -20.74 -1.65
C GLU A 210 -21.53 -20.93 -1.55
N LEU A 211 -22.31 -19.84 -1.61
CA LEU A 211 -23.77 -19.91 -1.60
C LEU A 211 -24.32 -20.04 -3.04
N PRO A 212 -25.26 -20.96 -3.28
CA PRO A 212 -25.85 -21.12 -4.60
C PRO A 212 -26.69 -19.90 -5.01
N ASP A 213 -26.98 -19.82 -6.32
CA ASP A 213 -27.87 -18.81 -6.93
C ASP A 213 -27.36 -17.35 -6.78
N SER A 214 -26.04 -17.17 -6.59
CA SER A 214 -25.43 -15.83 -6.43
C SER A 214 -25.72 -14.90 -7.61
N GLU A 215 -25.85 -15.43 -8.84
CA GLU A 215 -26.17 -14.69 -10.06
C GLU A 215 -27.60 -14.12 -10.07
N LYS A 216 -28.48 -14.58 -9.16
CA LYS A 216 -29.85 -14.12 -9.01
C LYS A 216 -30.05 -13.08 -7.92
N ILE A 217 -29.03 -12.86 -7.09
CA ILE A 217 -29.10 -11.97 -5.94
C ILE A 217 -28.58 -10.58 -6.35
N PRO A 218 -29.39 -9.52 -6.31
CA PRO A 218 -28.92 -8.18 -6.61
C PRO A 218 -27.93 -7.69 -5.54
N PHE A 219 -26.90 -6.97 -5.95
CA PHE A 219 -25.95 -6.36 -5.03
C PHE A 219 -26.67 -5.41 -4.06
N SER A 220 -26.28 -5.50 -2.79
CA SER A 220 -26.72 -4.58 -1.74
C SER A 220 -25.58 -4.38 -0.75
N TYR A 221 -25.24 -3.14 -0.45
CA TYR A 221 -24.28 -2.82 0.62
C TYR A 221 -24.70 -3.37 1.99
N THR A 222 -26.02 -3.45 2.24
CA THR A 222 -26.56 -3.99 3.51
C THR A 222 -26.35 -5.50 3.61
N TYR A 223 -26.33 -6.20 2.48
CA TYR A 223 -26.20 -7.66 2.41
C TYR A 223 -24.89 -8.12 1.73
N ALA A 224 -23.94 -7.21 1.58
CA ALA A 224 -22.65 -7.49 0.94
C ALA A 224 -21.84 -8.60 1.64
N GLY A 225 -22.19 -8.95 2.87
CA GLY A 225 -21.62 -10.09 3.59
C GLY A 225 -22.16 -11.46 3.20
N ASN A 226 -23.08 -11.56 2.22
CA ASN A 226 -23.61 -12.83 1.72
C ASN A 226 -23.25 -12.99 0.24
N HIS A 227 -23.06 -14.22 -0.23
CA HIS A 227 -22.73 -14.56 -1.62
C HIS A 227 -21.40 -13.92 -2.11
N HIS A 228 -20.47 -13.70 -1.21
CA HIS A 228 -19.17 -13.08 -1.52
C HIS A 228 -17.95 -13.98 -1.21
N THR A 229 -18.19 -15.16 -0.67
CA THR A 229 -17.12 -16.11 -0.31
C THR A 229 -16.91 -17.15 -1.39
N LEU A 230 -15.66 -17.40 -1.75
CA LEU A 230 -15.27 -18.43 -2.70
C LEU A 230 -15.56 -19.83 -2.14
N ASN A 231 -16.06 -20.72 -2.98
CA ASN A 231 -16.31 -22.11 -2.63
C ASN A 231 -15.02 -22.94 -2.73
N VAL A 232 -14.35 -23.16 -1.62
CA VAL A 232 -13.10 -23.94 -1.55
C VAL A 232 -13.26 -25.45 -1.77
N SER A 233 -14.50 -25.97 -1.79
CA SER A 233 -14.77 -27.35 -2.18
C SER A 233 -14.80 -27.57 -3.70
N ASN A 234 -14.85 -26.48 -4.48
CA ASN A 234 -14.73 -26.55 -5.92
C ASN A 234 -13.24 -26.70 -6.31
N PRO A 235 -12.87 -27.78 -7.06
CA PRO A 235 -11.47 -28.02 -7.42
C PRO A 235 -10.85 -26.92 -8.29
N ASP A 236 -11.64 -26.14 -8.99
CA ASP A 236 -11.18 -25.06 -9.87
C ASP A 236 -10.94 -23.75 -9.12
N ALA A 237 -11.46 -23.61 -7.89
CA ALA A 237 -11.45 -22.36 -7.14
C ALA A 237 -10.02 -21.83 -6.90
N LEU A 238 -9.11 -22.67 -6.42
CA LEU A 238 -7.73 -22.28 -6.16
C LEU A 238 -6.99 -21.90 -7.45
N GLY A 239 -7.22 -22.64 -8.53
CA GLY A 239 -6.66 -22.34 -9.86
C GLY A 239 -7.13 -21.02 -10.39
N PHE A 240 -8.43 -20.71 -10.24
CA PHE A 240 -9.02 -19.45 -10.63
C PHE A 240 -8.36 -18.25 -9.93
N VAL A 241 -8.24 -18.31 -8.61
CA VAL A 241 -7.63 -17.22 -7.82
C VAL A 241 -6.16 -17.04 -8.15
N LYS A 242 -5.40 -18.12 -8.32
CA LYS A 242 -4.00 -18.05 -8.77
C LYS A 242 -3.89 -17.36 -10.14
N GLY A 243 -4.82 -17.61 -11.05
CA GLY A 243 -4.89 -16.92 -12.34
C GLY A 243 -5.07 -15.40 -12.20
N LEU A 244 -5.91 -14.94 -11.26
CA LEU A 244 -6.08 -13.51 -10.97
C LEU A 244 -4.80 -12.90 -10.39
N ILE A 245 -4.14 -13.60 -9.48
CA ILE A 245 -2.85 -13.18 -8.89
C ILE A 245 -1.78 -13.06 -9.99
N ASP A 246 -1.69 -14.05 -10.87
CA ASP A 246 -0.68 -14.10 -11.95
C ASP A 246 -0.89 -12.97 -12.98
N GLU A 247 -2.12 -12.52 -13.20
CA GLU A 247 -2.42 -11.40 -14.07
C GLU A 247 -2.13 -10.05 -13.40
N TYR A 248 -2.44 -9.91 -12.11
CA TYR A 248 -2.38 -8.63 -11.40
C TYR A 248 -0.99 -8.31 -10.82
N ARG A 249 -0.35 -9.30 -10.16
CA ARG A 249 0.94 -9.11 -9.46
C ARG A 249 2.07 -8.54 -10.32
N PRO A 250 2.26 -8.96 -11.59
CA PRO A 250 3.40 -8.50 -12.41
C PRO A 250 3.38 -6.99 -12.70
N LEU A 251 2.30 -6.29 -12.42
CA LEU A 251 2.17 -4.85 -12.64
C LEU A 251 2.88 -4.00 -11.58
N PHE A 252 3.36 -4.64 -10.49
CA PHE A 252 3.93 -3.98 -9.32
C PHE A 252 5.39 -4.38 -9.12
N ARG A 253 6.20 -3.43 -8.66
CA ARG A 253 7.59 -3.69 -8.22
C ARG A 253 7.66 -4.33 -6.84
N SER A 254 6.60 -4.19 -6.03
CA SER A 254 6.55 -4.71 -4.67
C SER A 254 6.87 -6.21 -4.64
N SER A 255 7.67 -6.61 -3.67
CA SER A 255 7.87 -8.02 -3.31
C SER A 255 6.79 -8.55 -2.37
N LYS A 256 5.76 -7.75 -2.06
CA LYS A 256 4.63 -8.12 -1.20
C LYS A 256 3.35 -8.25 -2.01
N PHE A 257 2.42 -9.05 -1.52
CA PHE A 257 1.08 -9.20 -2.08
C PHE A 257 0.09 -9.46 -0.95
N ASN A 258 -0.95 -8.63 -0.82
CA ASN A 258 -2.03 -8.85 0.13
C ASN A 258 -3.15 -9.65 -0.55
N ILE A 259 -3.34 -10.89 -0.11
CA ILE A 259 -4.42 -11.77 -0.58
C ILE A 259 -5.77 -11.46 0.06
N CYS A 260 -5.82 -10.54 1.02
CA CYS A 260 -6.98 -10.16 1.83
C CYS A 260 -7.49 -11.31 2.72
N ASP A 261 -8.38 -12.15 2.23
CA ASP A 261 -8.94 -13.35 2.88
C ASP A 261 -9.73 -13.07 4.17
N ASP A 262 -10.20 -11.83 4.34
CA ASP A 262 -11.04 -11.39 5.45
C ASP A 262 -12.53 -11.73 5.23
N GLU A 263 -13.26 -11.68 6.34
CA GLU A 263 -14.74 -11.73 6.38
C GLU A 263 -15.39 -12.86 5.56
N THR A 264 -14.83 -14.06 5.58
CA THR A 264 -15.33 -15.23 4.86
C THR A 264 -16.61 -15.81 5.48
N PHE A 265 -17.65 -14.97 5.63
CA PHE A 265 -18.86 -15.27 6.40
C PHE A 265 -19.68 -16.43 5.90
N ASP A 266 -19.62 -16.76 4.61
CA ASP A 266 -20.40 -17.83 4.01
C ASP A 266 -19.74 -19.20 4.10
N LEU A 267 -18.44 -19.27 4.46
CA LEU A 267 -17.65 -20.50 4.45
C LEU A 267 -18.32 -21.61 5.28
N GLY A 268 -18.48 -22.78 4.70
CA GLY A 268 -19.13 -23.93 5.33
C GLY A 268 -20.66 -23.84 5.43
N LYS A 269 -21.30 -22.84 4.83
CA LYS A 269 -22.76 -22.64 4.93
C LYS A 269 -23.53 -23.02 3.65
N GLY A 270 -22.82 -23.26 2.57
CA GLY A 270 -23.39 -23.60 1.28
C GLY A 270 -22.81 -24.88 0.68
N ARG A 271 -22.11 -24.72 -0.44
CA ARG A 271 -21.57 -25.83 -1.23
C ARG A 271 -20.47 -26.60 -0.49
N SER A 272 -19.68 -25.95 0.35
CA SER A 272 -18.66 -26.60 1.17
C SER A 272 -19.15 -27.15 2.52
N LYS A 273 -20.48 -27.09 2.79
CA LYS A 273 -21.03 -27.48 4.10
C LYS A 273 -20.65 -28.88 4.53
N ALA A 274 -20.83 -29.88 3.66
CA ALA A 274 -20.48 -31.27 3.98
C ALA A 274 -18.98 -31.42 4.30
N LEU A 275 -18.13 -30.72 3.56
CA LEU A 275 -16.69 -30.72 3.80
C LEU A 275 -16.32 -30.00 5.13
N ALA A 276 -17.04 -28.93 5.47
CA ALA A 276 -16.86 -28.25 6.75
C ALA A 276 -17.33 -29.08 7.95
N GLU A 277 -18.38 -29.90 7.79
CA GLU A 277 -18.82 -30.85 8.81
C GLU A 277 -17.79 -31.98 9.02
N GLU A 278 -17.07 -32.39 7.97
CA GLU A 278 -16.02 -33.41 8.02
C GLU A 278 -14.70 -32.87 8.59
N GLN A 279 -14.23 -31.69 8.11
CA GLN A 279 -12.87 -31.19 8.33
C GLN A 279 -12.80 -29.96 9.25
N SER A 280 -13.89 -29.28 9.53
CA SER A 280 -14.08 -27.99 10.16
C SER A 280 -13.89 -26.77 9.24
N GLU A 281 -14.62 -25.68 9.52
CA GLU A 281 -14.48 -24.37 8.87
C GLU A 281 -13.05 -23.81 8.98
N ARG A 282 -12.41 -24.00 10.18
CA ARG A 282 -11.01 -23.65 10.42
C ARG A 282 -10.07 -24.31 9.41
N SER A 283 -10.21 -25.62 9.23
CA SER A 283 -9.35 -26.38 8.31
C SER A 283 -9.50 -25.92 6.87
N LEU A 284 -10.74 -25.63 6.44
CA LEU A 284 -11.00 -25.14 5.08
C LEU A 284 -10.38 -23.77 4.85
N TYR A 285 -10.58 -22.85 5.81
CA TYR A 285 -9.98 -21.51 5.75
C TYR A 285 -8.45 -21.60 5.69
N LEU A 286 -7.85 -22.30 6.64
CA LEU A 286 -6.39 -22.41 6.74
C LEU A 286 -5.77 -23.06 5.50
N SER A 287 -6.41 -24.10 4.95
CA SER A 287 -5.92 -24.79 3.75
C SER A 287 -5.86 -23.86 2.54
N HIS A 288 -6.87 -23.01 2.37
CA HIS A 288 -6.92 -22.04 1.27
C HIS A 288 -5.84 -20.95 1.44
N VAL A 289 -5.82 -20.28 2.59
CA VAL A 289 -4.83 -19.22 2.89
C VAL A 289 -3.40 -19.76 2.76
N LYS A 290 -3.12 -20.93 3.33
CA LYS A 290 -1.81 -21.57 3.26
C LYS A 290 -1.39 -21.87 1.83
N ALA A 291 -2.30 -22.42 1.01
CA ALA A 291 -2.02 -22.72 -0.39
C ALA A 291 -1.68 -21.50 -1.24
N LEU A 292 -2.31 -20.34 -0.95
CA LEU A 292 -2.00 -19.06 -1.60
C LEU A 292 -0.68 -18.48 -1.08
N CYS A 293 -0.45 -18.52 0.24
CA CYS A 293 0.82 -18.06 0.83
C CYS A 293 2.00 -18.87 0.29
N GLU A 294 1.92 -20.21 0.26
CA GLU A 294 2.95 -21.08 -0.30
C GLU A 294 3.18 -20.80 -1.80
N TYR A 295 2.11 -20.55 -2.54
CA TYR A 295 2.19 -20.19 -3.95
C TYR A 295 2.95 -18.87 -4.20
N LEU A 296 2.70 -17.85 -3.38
CA LEU A 296 3.40 -16.56 -3.46
C LEU A 296 4.87 -16.68 -3.01
N VAL A 297 5.12 -17.38 -1.91
CA VAL A 297 6.49 -17.60 -1.40
C VAL A 297 7.35 -18.35 -2.42
N ALA A 298 6.79 -19.36 -3.10
CA ALA A 298 7.49 -20.07 -4.18
C ALA A 298 7.90 -19.16 -5.36
N GLN A 299 7.26 -18.00 -5.50
CA GLN A 299 7.60 -16.95 -6.50
C GLN A 299 8.50 -15.84 -5.90
N GLY A 300 8.99 -15.98 -4.66
CA GLY A 300 9.78 -14.95 -3.98
C GLY A 300 8.96 -13.75 -3.51
N VAL A 301 7.65 -13.90 -3.32
CA VAL A 301 6.74 -12.86 -2.88
C VAL A 301 6.36 -13.08 -1.42
N THR A 302 6.37 -12.03 -0.63
CA THR A 302 5.91 -12.00 0.76
C THR A 302 4.39 -11.86 0.81
N PRO A 303 3.64 -12.92 1.21
CA PRO A 303 2.20 -12.82 1.31
C PRO A 303 1.78 -11.99 2.52
N GLN A 304 0.69 -11.26 2.36
CA GLN A 304 -0.02 -10.55 3.43
C GLN A 304 -1.48 -11.00 3.43
N PHE A 305 -2.12 -11.04 4.59
CA PHE A 305 -3.54 -11.33 4.74
C PHE A 305 -4.13 -10.62 5.97
N TRP A 306 -5.46 -10.43 6.02
CA TRP A 306 -6.14 -9.84 7.17
C TRP A 306 -6.40 -10.90 8.27
N GLY A 307 -6.10 -10.55 9.51
CA GLY A 307 -6.09 -11.48 10.63
C GLY A 307 -7.43 -11.81 11.29
N ASP A 308 -8.53 -11.16 10.90
CA ASP A 308 -9.82 -11.23 11.60
C ASP A 308 -10.38 -12.66 11.76
N ILE A 309 -10.24 -13.51 10.77
CA ILE A 309 -10.64 -14.90 10.87
C ILE A 309 -9.70 -15.69 11.81
N MET A 310 -8.37 -15.41 11.73
CA MET A 310 -7.36 -16.05 12.59
C MET A 310 -7.46 -15.65 14.05
N TRP A 311 -8.12 -14.55 14.42
CA TRP A 311 -8.40 -14.22 15.83
C TRP A 311 -9.18 -15.32 16.55
N ARG A 312 -9.91 -16.17 15.83
CA ARG A 312 -10.68 -17.29 16.38
C ARG A 312 -9.80 -18.53 16.68
N PHE A 313 -8.64 -18.64 16.04
CA PHE A 313 -7.69 -19.74 16.16
C PHE A 313 -6.24 -19.30 15.85
N PRO A 314 -5.70 -18.40 16.69
CA PRO A 314 -4.44 -17.69 16.43
C PRO A 314 -3.22 -18.63 16.32
N GLU A 315 -3.25 -19.77 16.98
CA GLU A 315 -2.21 -20.80 16.90
C GLU A 315 -1.99 -21.32 15.47
N SER A 316 -3.00 -21.25 14.61
CA SER A 316 -2.92 -21.68 13.20
C SER A 316 -2.01 -20.80 12.36
N CYS A 317 -1.72 -19.59 12.79
CA CYS A 317 -0.75 -18.72 12.11
C CYS A 317 0.65 -19.36 12.05
N ALA A 318 1.00 -20.25 13.00
CA ALA A 318 2.26 -21.00 12.98
C ALA A 318 2.36 -22.03 11.85
N GLU A 319 1.23 -22.37 11.20
CA GLU A 319 1.18 -23.32 10.08
C GLU A 319 1.43 -22.65 8.72
N LEU A 320 1.41 -21.30 8.68
CA LEU A 320 1.68 -20.53 7.49
C LEU A 320 3.20 -20.39 7.23
N PRO A 321 3.62 -20.13 5.98
CA PRO A 321 5.02 -19.79 5.70
C PRO A 321 5.51 -18.64 6.57
N LYS A 322 6.76 -18.70 7.02
CA LYS A 322 7.36 -17.73 7.95
C LYS A 322 7.47 -16.32 7.37
N GLU A 323 7.49 -16.20 6.05
CA GLU A 323 7.53 -14.95 5.31
C GLU A 323 6.19 -14.20 5.36
N THR A 324 5.11 -14.89 5.73
CA THR A 324 3.76 -14.33 5.74
C THR A 324 3.60 -13.22 6.79
N ILE A 325 2.90 -12.16 6.43
CA ILE A 325 2.59 -11.03 7.31
C ILE A 325 1.09 -11.00 7.58
N CYS A 326 0.71 -11.04 8.85
CA CYS A 326 -0.67 -10.85 9.29
C CYS A 326 -0.96 -9.36 9.47
N LEU A 327 -2.01 -8.86 8.83
CA LEU A 327 -2.48 -7.49 8.98
C LEU A 327 -3.66 -7.46 9.97
N ASN A 328 -3.56 -6.61 10.99
CA ASN A 328 -4.65 -6.44 11.95
C ASN A 328 -5.40 -5.15 11.64
N TRP A 329 -6.72 -5.19 11.73
CA TRP A 329 -7.58 -4.05 11.47
C TRP A 329 -8.61 -3.84 12.59
N GLY A 330 -9.16 -2.64 12.68
CA GLY A 330 -10.22 -2.32 13.63
C GLY A 330 -10.80 -0.94 13.37
N TYR A 331 -12.08 -0.75 13.77
CA TYR A 331 -12.81 0.51 13.65
C TYR A 331 -13.03 1.22 15.00
N LEU A 332 -12.51 0.64 16.08
CA LEU A 332 -12.63 1.22 17.41
C LEU A 332 -11.42 2.13 17.73
N PRO A 333 -11.55 3.09 18.64
CA PRO A 333 -10.44 3.94 19.07
C PRO A 333 -9.25 3.19 19.66
N HIS A 334 -9.47 1.98 20.16
CA HIS A 334 -8.44 1.07 20.67
C HIS A 334 -8.34 -0.16 19.80
N GLN A 335 -7.11 -0.54 19.51
CA GLN A 335 -6.83 -1.77 18.75
C GLN A 335 -7.23 -3.01 19.57
N ARG A 336 -7.39 -4.13 18.88
CA ARG A 336 -7.68 -5.45 19.47
C ARG A 336 -6.42 -6.05 20.08
N GLU A 337 -5.96 -5.49 21.20
CA GLU A 337 -4.66 -5.84 21.78
C GLU A 337 -4.53 -7.32 22.17
N ASN A 338 -5.61 -7.97 22.62
CA ASN A 338 -5.58 -9.37 23.01
C ASN A 338 -5.38 -10.26 21.78
N GLU A 339 -6.15 -10.03 20.73
CA GLU A 339 -6.07 -10.77 19.47
C GLU A 339 -4.69 -10.59 18.81
N ILE A 340 -4.14 -9.36 18.84
CA ILE A 340 -2.78 -9.08 18.34
C ILE A 340 -1.73 -9.85 19.15
N ARG A 341 -1.85 -9.92 20.50
CA ARG A 341 -0.93 -10.71 21.34
C ARG A 341 -1.05 -12.21 21.10
N ASP A 342 -2.27 -12.71 20.93
CA ASP A 342 -2.52 -14.13 20.70
C ASP A 342 -1.91 -14.56 19.35
N ILE A 343 -2.07 -13.76 18.29
CA ILE A 343 -1.38 -13.99 17.02
C ILE A 343 0.14 -13.86 17.16
N ALA A 344 0.63 -12.87 17.92
CA ALA A 344 2.08 -12.69 18.14
C ALA A 344 2.73 -13.94 18.78
N ALA A 345 2.00 -14.69 19.62
CA ALA A 345 2.48 -15.92 20.21
C ALA A 345 2.80 -17.02 19.18
N SER A 346 2.23 -16.98 17.99
CA SER A 346 2.54 -17.87 16.87
C SER A 346 3.90 -17.59 16.22
N GLY A 347 4.48 -16.41 16.48
CA GLY A 347 5.74 -15.96 15.86
C GLY A 347 5.60 -15.36 14.46
N ILE A 348 4.37 -15.20 13.94
CA ILE A 348 4.14 -14.54 12.64
C ILE A 348 4.41 -13.04 12.72
N THR A 349 4.98 -12.45 11.66
CA THR A 349 5.13 -11.00 11.54
C THR A 349 3.75 -10.35 11.44
N GLN A 350 3.54 -9.23 12.12
CA GLN A 350 2.29 -8.50 12.11
C GLN A 350 2.47 -7.01 11.77
N TYR A 351 1.49 -6.43 11.07
CA TYR A 351 1.26 -5.00 10.97
C TYR A 351 -0.09 -4.66 11.63
N ALA A 352 -0.19 -3.52 12.32
CA ALA A 352 -1.38 -3.05 13.02
C ALA A 352 -1.57 -1.53 12.86
#